data_06d3e66b397f1c3fa874e9fe32e75b79
#
_entry.id   06d3e66b397f1c3fa874e9fe32e75b79
#
_cell.length_a   1.000
_cell.length_b   1.000
_cell.length_c   1.000
_cell.angle_alpha   90.00
_cell.angle_beta   90.00
_cell.angle_gamma   90.00
#
_symmetry.space_group_name_H-M   'P 1'
#
loop_
_entity.id
_entity.type
_entity.pdbx_description
1 polymer ?
#
loop_
_entity_poly.entity_id
_entity_poly.type
_entity_poly.pdbx_seq_one_letter_code
_entity_poly.pdbx_strand_id
1 'polypeptide(L)'
;MTDSKLISYITSDFQSKSDMKVGEMEWEKIMNEKFEKFKKAGAIRQTVTQIWNKEGTLRLGHLWEYKDEKAFVECQKIFRDAELEFRNRTGITWKVFSNRGIVLYDTYY
;
A
#
# COMPACT_ATOMS: atom_id res chain seq x y z
N MET A 1 6.48 12.55 17.86
CA MET A 1 6.57 12.04 16.50
C MET A 1 6.99 10.57 16.55
N THR A 2 6.33 9.73 15.77
CA THR A 2 6.65 8.30 15.74
C THR A 2 7.54 8.03 14.53
N ASP A 3 8.72 7.49 14.78
CA ASP A 3 9.66 7.16 13.71
C ASP A 3 9.34 5.79 13.14
N SER A 4 9.34 5.70 11.83
CA SER A 4 9.23 4.41 11.16
C SER A 4 10.58 3.70 11.16
N LYS A 5 10.55 2.38 11.30
CA LYS A 5 11.75 1.54 11.30
C LYS A 5 11.89 0.76 10.00
N LEU A 6 10.77 0.47 9.36
CA LEU A 6 10.72 -0.31 8.13
C LEU A 6 9.74 0.35 7.16
N ILE A 7 10.11 0.41 5.89
CA ILE A 7 9.29 1.00 4.84
C ILE A 7 9.13 0.01 3.70
N SER A 8 7.91 -0.12 3.19
CA SER A 8 7.62 -0.89 1.98
C SER A 8 7.33 0.05 0.82
N TYR A 9 7.92 -0.23 -0.31
CA TYR A 9 7.68 0.45 -1.58
C TYR A 9 6.99 -0.53 -2.50
N ILE A 10 5.71 -0.29 -2.78
CA ILE A 10 4.89 -1.21 -3.57
C ILE A 10 4.38 -0.48 -4.79
N THR A 11 4.49 -1.09 -5.96
CA THR A 11 3.86 -0.56 -7.16
C THR A 11 2.83 -1.56 -7.68
N SER A 12 1.73 -1.02 -8.19
CA SER A 12 0.62 -1.80 -8.76
C SER A 12 0.38 -1.33 -10.18
N ASP A 13 0.55 -2.24 -11.15
CA ASP A 13 0.33 -1.96 -12.57
C ASP A 13 -1.03 -2.51 -13.01
N PHE A 14 -1.83 -1.66 -13.65
CA PHE A 14 -3.17 -1.99 -14.10
C PHE A 14 -3.23 -2.10 -15.63
N GLN A 15 -4.26 -2.76 -16.14
CA GLN A 15 -4.41 -3.01 -17.57
C GLN A 15 -5.11 -1.86 -18.31
N SER A 16 -5.84 -1.01 -17.59
CA SER A 16 -6.54 0.14 -18.19
C SER A 16 -6.62 1.29 -17.20
N LYS A 17 -6.87 2.48 -17.73
CA LYS A 17 -7.10 3.67 -16.90
C LYS A 17 -8.32 3.49 -16.02
N SER A 18 -9.36 2.86 -16.56
CA SER A 18 -10.58 2.56 -15.81
C SER A 18 -10.31 1.66 -14.63
N ASP A 19 -9.56 0.57 -14.85
CA ASP A 19 -9.19 -0.36 -13.77
C ASP A 19 -8.36 0.34 -12.70
N MET A 20 -7.42 1.18 -13.10
CA MET A 20 -6.59 1.94 -12.17
C MET A 20 -7.44 2.88 -11.30
N LYS A 21 -8.42 3.56 -11.91
CA LYS A 21 -9.29 4.49 -11.18
C LYS A 21 -10.19 3.75 -10.20
N VAL A 22 -10.82 2.68 -10.63
CA VAL A 22 -11.66 1.83 -9.76
C VAL A 22 -10.80 1.24 -8.65
N GLY A 23 -9.60 0.78 -9.01
CA GLY A 23 -8.65 0.20 -8.06
C GLY A 23 -8.28 1.16 -6.95
N GLU A 24 -7.96 2.40 -7.31
CA GLU A 24 -7.66 3.47 -6.34
C GLU A 24 -8.82 3.69 -5.38
N MET A 25 -10.03 3.83 -5.91
CA MET A 25 -11.21 4.14 -5.12
C MET A 25 -11.60 2.99 -4.19
N GLU A 26 -11.63 1.78 -4.69
CA GLU A 26 -12.00 0.61 -3.88
C GLU A 26 -10.94 0.29 -2.82
N TRP A 27 -9.66 0.47 -3.17
CA TRP A 27 -8.59 0.25 -2.19
C TRP A 27 -8.70 1.23 -1.03
N GLU A 28 -9.00 2.50 -1.31
CA GLU A 28 -9.20 3.52 -0.27
C GLU A 28 -10.33 3.11 0.68
N LYS A 29 -11.46 2.63 0.13
CA LYS A 29 -12.57 2.16 0.94
C LYS A 29 -12.16 1.01 1.86
N ILE A 30 -11.47 0.02 1.30
CA ILE A 30 -11.00 -1.14 2.07
C ILE A 30 -10.02 -0.71 3.16
N MET A 31 -9.11 0.19 2.84
CA MET A 31 -8.15 0.71 3.82
C MET A 31 -8.85 1.44 4.96
N ASN A 32 -9.88 2.23 4.66
CA ASN A 32 -10.67 2.91 5.68
C ASN A 32 -11.41 1.92 6.58
N GLU A 33 -11.96 0.85 5.99
CA GLU A 33 -12.65 -0.19 6.76
C GLU A 33 -11.70 -0.94 7.69
N LYS A 34 -10.43 -1.08 7.31
CA LYS A 34 -9.42 -1.81 8.09
C LYS A 34 -8.47 -0.89 8.88
N PHE A 35 -8.79 0.39 8.95
CA PHE A 35 -7.95 1.40 9.60
C PHE A 35 -7.49 0.98 11.00
N GLU A 36 -8.44 0.60 11.86
CA GLU A 36 -8.11 0.23 13.23
C GLU A 36 -7.23 -1.02 13.32
N LYS A 37 -7.44 -1.97 12.43
CA LYS A 37 -6.63 -3.18 12.38
C LYS A 37 -5.16 -2.86 12.04
N PHE A 38 -4.94 -2.02 11.02
CA PHE A 38 -3.60 -1.61 10.64
C PHE A 38 -2.92 -0.80 11.74
N LYS A 39 -3.66 0.11 12.33
CA LYS A 39 -3.14 0.95 13.43
C LYS A 39 -2.71 0.08 14.60
N LYS A 40 -3.54 -0.87 15.01
CA LYS A 40 -3.25 -1.78 16.11
C LYS A 40 -2.06 -2.69 15.81
N ALA A 41 -1.90 -3.08 14.55
CA ALA A 41 -0.78 -3.94 14.12
C ALA A 41 0.55 -3.18 14.07
N GLY A 42 0.54 -1.85 14.12
CA GLY A 42 1.75 -1.04 14.16
C GLY A 42 2.10 -0.33 12.85
N ALA A 43 1.15 -0.25 11.92
CA ALA A 43 1.32 0.61 10.74
C ALA A 43 1.28 2.07 11.18
N ILE A 44 2.18 2.89 10.64
CA ILE A 44 2.29 4.30 10.98
C ILE A 44 1.63 5.17 9.92
N ARG A 45 1.91 4.88 8.64
CA ARG A 45 1.46 5.73 7.54
C ARG A 45 1.37 4.94 6.26
N GLN A 46 0.37 5.24 5.46
CA GLN A 46 0.26 4.79 4.08
C GLN A 46 0.12 6.02 3.20
N THR A 47 0.95 6.10 2.17
CA THR A 47 0.83 7.15 1.15
C THR A 47 0.61 6.48 -0.20
N VAL A 48 -0.47 6.83 -0.86
CA VAL A 48 -0.80 6.30 -2.19
C VAL A 48 -0.59 7.40 -3.21
N THR A 49 0.14 7.08 -4.27
CA THR A 49 0.47 8.03 -5.33
C THR A 49 0.13 7.44 -6.69
N GLN A 50 -0.07 8.32 -7.66
CA GLN A 50 -0.08 7.90 -9.06
C GLN A 50 1.28 8.22 -9.65
N ILE A 51 1.92 7.24 -10.26
CA ILE A 51 3.22 7.46 -10.91
C ILE A 51 2.96 8.25 -12.20
N TRP A 52 3.57 9.44 -12.30
CA TRP A 52 3.30 10.35 -13.40
C TRP A 52 4.46 10.53 -14.38
N ASN A 53 5.67 10.19 -13.97
CA ASN A 53 6.87 10.44 -14.79
C ASN A 53 7.26 9.28 -15.70
N LYS A 54 6.39 8.27 -15.85
CA LYS A 54 6.62 7.11 -16.72
C LYS A 54 5.49 7.03 -17.74
N GLU A 55 5.74 7.52 -18.94
CA GLU A 55 4.74 7.45 -20.01
C GLU A 55 4.34 6.01 -20.31
N GLY A 56 3.05 5.84 -20.59
CA GLY A 56 2.50 4.54 -20.95
C GLY A 56 2.31 3.58 -19.78
N THR A 57 2.60 3.99 -18.56
CA THR A 57 2.33 3.16 -17.39
C THR A 57 1.01 3.54 -16.74
N LEU A 58 0.32 2.52 -16.22
CA LEU A 58 -0.91 2.67 -15.44
C LEU A 58 -0.58 2.16 -14.05
N ARG A 59 0.15 2.96 -13.29
CA ARG A 59 0.82 2.52 -12.06
C ARG A 59 0.47 3.40 -10.87
N LEU A 60 0.08 2.73 -9.78
CA LEU A 60 -0.02 3.37 -8.47
C LEU A 60 1.19 2.98 -7.63
N GLY A 61 1.63 3.91 -6.79
CA GLY A 61 2.68 3.66 -5.81
C GLY A 61 2.09 3.68 -4.42
N HIS A 62 2.55 2.77 -3.58
CA HIS A 62 2.13 2.67 -2.18
C HIS A 62 3.36 2.69 -1.31
N LEU A 63 3.46 3.68 -0.44
CA LEU A 63 4.53 3.77 0.54
C LEU A 63 3.92 3.47 1.91
N TRP A 64 4.36 2.37 2.51
CA TRP A 64 3.93 1.98 3.85
C TRP A 64 5.07 2.15 4.84
N GLU A 65 4.76 2.76 5.97
CA GLU A 65 5.71 2.96 7.05
C GLU A 65 5.24 2.18 8.27
N TYR A 66 6.13 1.37 8.82
CA TYR A 66 5.84 0.47 9.94
C TYR A 66 6.71 0.81 11.15
N LYS A 67 6.15 0.59 12.32
CA LYS A 67 6.84 0.82 13.58
C LYS A 67 8.10 -0.05 13.69
N ASP A 68 7.98 -1.32 13.27
CA ASP A 68 9.06 -2.30 13.36
C ASP A 68 8.77 -3.48 12.43
N GLU A 69 9.66 -4.46 12.44
CA GLU A 69 9.52 -5.66 11.62
C GLU A 69 8.30 -6.50 12.04
N LYS A 70 8.00 -6.56 13.33
CA LYS A 70 6.83 -7.28 13.83
C LYS A 70 5.54 -6.66 13.28
N ALA A 71 5.45 -5.34 13.25
CA ALA A 71 4.31 -4.64 12.69
C ALA A 71 4.14 -4.96 11.20
N PHE A 72 5.24 -5.00 10.46
CA PHE A 72 5.21 -5.40 9.06
C PHE A 72 4.60 -6.80 8.89
N VAL A 73 5.07 -7.77 9.67
CA VAL A 73 4.59 -9.17 9.59
C VAL A 73 3.09 -9.24 9.92
N GLU A 74 2.66 -8.56 10.98
CA GLU A 74 1.23 -8.55 11.37
C GLU A 74 0.36 -7.90 10.29
N CYS A 75 0.83 -6.84 9.66
CA CYS A 75 0.08 -6.19 8.59
C CYS A 75 -0.08 -7.06 7.34
N GLN A 76 0.83 -8.02 7.10
CA GLN A 76 0.71 -8.91 5.94
C GLN A 76 -0.57 -9.75 5.97
N LYS A 77 -1.03 -10.13 7.15
CA LYS A 77 -2.28 -10.88 7.32
C LYS A 77 -3.47 -10.03 6.90
N ILE A 78 -3.46 -8.76 7.29
CA ILE A 78 -4.52 -7.80 6.96
C ILE A 78 -4.52 -7.53 5.45
N PHE A 79 -3.34 -7.41 4.85
CA PHE A 79 -3.19 -7.21 3.41
C PHE A 79 -3.79 -8.37 2.61
N ARG A 80 -3.57 -9.60 3.04
CA ARG A 80 -4.14 -10.76 2.34
C ARG A 80 -5.65 -10.69 2.29
N ASP A 81 -6.28 -10.34 3.41
CA ASP A 81 -7.73 -10.17 3.49
C ASP A 81 -8.19 -9.01 2.61
N ALA A 82 -7.46 -7.90 2.64
CA ALA A 82 -7.77 -6.72 1.83
C ALA A 82 -7.70 -7.02 0.33
N GLU A 83 -6.66 -7.72 -0.10
CA GLU A 83 -6.49 -8.10 -1.51
C GLU A 83 -7.60 -9.03 -1.98
N LEU A 84 -8.00 -9.99 -1.14
CA LEU A 84 -9.10 -10.89 -1.45
C LEU A 84 -10.41 -10.14 -1.59
N GLU A 85 -10.70 -9.23 -0.65
CA GLU A 85 -11.88 -8.37 -0.73
C GLU A 85 -11.88 -7.51 -1.98
N PHE A 86 -10.73 -6.95 -2.34
CA PHE A 86 -10.58 -6.15 -3.54
C PHE A 86 -10.93 -6.95 -4.80
N ARG A 87 -10.40 -8.17 -4.92
CA ARG A 87 -10.70 -9.04 -6.04
C ARG A 87 -12.18 -9.41 -6.10
N ASN A 88 -12.78 -9.71 -4.95
CA ASN A 88 -14.20 -10.07 -4.86
C ASN A 88 -15.11 -8.91 -5.24
N ARG A 89 -14.73 -7.68 -4.90
CA ARG A 89 -15.52 -6.49 -5.18
C ARG A 89 -15.38 -6.00 -6.62
N THR A 90 -14.20 -6.13 -7.21
CA THR A 90 -13.90 -5.49 -8.49
C THR A 90 -13.63 -6.45 -9.64
N GLY A 91 -13.13 -7.64 -9.35
CA GLY A 91 -12.66 -8.56 -10.39
C GLY A 91 -11.39 -8.08 -11.12
N ILE A 92 -10.80 -6.97 -10.68
CA ILE A 92 -9.62 -6.39 -11.31
C ILE A 92 -8.37 -7.18 -10.94
N THR A 93 -7.51 -7.42 -11.93
CA THR A 93 -6.19 -8.01 -11.72
C THR A 93 -5.12 -6.94 -11.96
N TRP A 94 -4.00 -7.07 -11.25
CA TRP A 94 -2.90 -6.14 -11.36
C TRP A 94 -1.58 -6.84 -11.05
N LYS A 95 -0.48 -6.25 -11.53
CA LYS A 95 0.86 -6.75 -11.20
C LYS A 95 1.41 -5.93 -10.04
N VAL A 96 1.96 -6.64 -9.05
CA VAL A 96 2.48 -6.02 -7.83
C VAL A 96 3.98 -6.28 -7.74
N PHE A 97 4.73 -5.22 -7.47
CA PHE A 97 6.15 -5.30 -7.14
C PHE A 97 6.37 -4.67 -5.79
N SER A 98 7.07 -5.37 -4.91
CA SER A 98 7.34 -4.90 -3.55
C SER A 98 8.83 -4.85 -3.28
N ASN A 99 9.26 -3.75 -2.67
CA ASN A 99 10.58 -3.62 -2.09
C ASN A 99 10.41 -3.19 -0.66
N ARG A 100 11.25 -3.70 0.24
CA ARG A 100 11.19 -3.38 1.66
C ARG A 100 12.55 -2.91 2.11
N GLY A 101 12.57 -1.84 2.90
CA GLY A 101 13.80 -1.26 3.39
C GLY A 101 13.73 -1.04 4.89
N ILE A 102 14.86 -1.27 5.55
CA ILE A 102 15.05 -0.88 6.94
C ILE A 102 15.54 0.54 6.91
N VAL A 103 14.95 1.42 7.71
CA VAL A 103 15.35 2.82 7.77
C VAL A 103 16.72 2.93 8.40
N LEU A 104 17.68 3.48 7.66
CA LEU A 104 19.03 3.71 8.14
C LEU A 104 19.14 5.09 8.79
N TYR A 105 18.56 6.10 8.16
CA TYR A 105 18.41 7.44 8.71
C TYR A 105 17.30 8.15 7.95
N ASP A 106 16.73 9.17 8.55
CA ASP A 106 15.77 10.05 7.89
C ASP A 106 16.05 11.49 8.29
N THR A 107 15.60 12.43 7.46
CA THR A 107 15.82 13.85 7.69
C THR A 107 14.53 14.60 7.38
N TYR A 108 14.10 15.42 8.32
CA TYR A 108 12.96 16.31 8.13
C TYR A 108 13.47 17.74 7.88
N TYR A 109 12.93 18.37 6.86
CA TYR A 109 13.29 19.75 6.52
C TYR A 109 12.29 20.75 7.05
#